data_d60ff6adcef1390f7767e7033e0557aa
#
_entry.id   d60ff6adcef1390f7767e7033e0557aa
#
_cell.length_a   1.000
_cell.length_b   1.000
_cell.length_c   1.000
_cell.angle_alpha   90.00
_cell.angle_beta   90.00
_cell.angle_gamma   90.00
#
_symmetry.space_group_name_H-M   'P 1'
#
loop_
_entity.id
_entity.type
_entity.pdbx_description
1 polymer ?
#
loop_
_entity_poly.entity_id
_entity_poly.type
_entity_poly.pdbx_seq_one_letter_code
_entity_poly.pdbx_strand_id
1 'polypeptide(L)'
;MGLFDRLRKKERAEPFSPENNVEDVLLRALIKGEQIDREKAMTVPSVSGAVDLIAGMIASMPVKLYRRNGKNIEEITDDPRTQMLNGDTQDTLNGYELKKNMVEDYLMGRGGYCYIDRSRNDVRGLYYVDNIFISVMRNFKPIYKDFVILVEGQQYYPWQFIRLLRNSKFGDEGIGLTLEVGKALETAYNTLIYQLGLVKNGGNKRGFLKSKNKLDKESMDALKIAWRNLYNNNEENVVILNNGLEFQEASNSSVEMQLDENKKTLQSEIDKIFHIHPDDFWVTFKEAIYPILKAFEAALNRDLLLEKEKGDCFFEFDVKEIVKANILERYQAYKLAKEGGFMLVNEIRRNENLNEIPGLNVLNVGLGAVLYDADTEKYYTPNTDTATSLTDENIEKVIEDKEIDTAFEQSGNSAEG
;
A
#
# COMPACT_ATOMS: atom_id res chain seq x y z
N MET A 1 -21.60 15.65 -55.26
CA MET A 1 -20.91 14.63 -54.44
C MET A 1 -20.07 15.36 -53.41
N GLY A 2 -20.58 15.41 -52.22
CA GLY A 2 -20.13 16.37 -51.20
C GLY A 2 -18.99 15.86 -50.34
N LEU A 3 -18.21 16.81 -49.90
CA LEU A 3 -17.02 16.69 -49.04
C LEU A 3 -17.32 15.95 -47.71
N PHE A 4 -18.57 15.76 -47.34
CA PHE A 4 -19.04 15.10 -46.13
C PHE A 4 -19.13 13.56 -46.17
N ASP A 5 -19.00 12.94 -47.34
CA ASP A 5 -18.99 11.48 -47.47
C ASP A 5 -17.63 10.83 -47.12
N ARG A 6 -16.56 11.62 -47.03
CA ARG A 6 -15.24 11.12 -46.62
C ARG A 6 -15.03 10.98 -45.11
N LEU A 7 -15.89 11.56 -44.29
CA LEU A 7 -15.78 11.53 -42.84
C LEU A 7 -16.59 10.40 -42.17
N ARG A 8 -17.32 9.59 -42.94
CA ARG A 8 -18.16 8.51 -42.44
C ARG A 8 -17.61 7.10 -42.63
N LYS A 9 -16.39 6.92 -43.10
CA LYS A 9 -15.69 5.66 -42.90
C LYS A 9 -15.03 5.65 -41.53
N LYS A 10 -15.83 5.55 -40.48
CA LYS A 10 -15.44 4.83 -39.27
C LYS A 10 -15.11 3.43 -39.75
N GLU A 11 -13.82 3.09 -39.80
CA GLU A 11 -13.40 1.71 -39.89
C GLU A 11 -14.08 0.96 -38.74
N ARG A 12 -15.08 0.17 -39.08
CA ARG A 12 -15.58 -0.86 -38.18
C ARG A 12 -14.37 -1.68 -37.80
N ALA A 13 -14.06 -1.78 -36.52
CA ALA A 13 -13.11 -2.74 -36.03
C ALA A 13 -13.43 -4.08 -36.68
N GLU A 14 -12.47 -4.67 -37.36
CA GLU A 14 -12.62 -6.00 -37.91
C GLU A 14 -13.00 -6.95 -36.78
N PRO A 15 -13.93 -7.88 -36.99
CA PRO A 15 -14.32 -8.84 -35.97
C PRO A 15 -13.06 -9.62 -35.58
N PHE A 16 -12.83 -9.68 -34.28
CA PHE A 16 -11.71 -10.35 -33.64
C PHE A 16 -11.64 -11.81 -34.14
N SER A 17 -10.55 -12.18 -34.81
CA SER A 17 -10.30 -13.56 -35.19
C SER A 17 -9.74 -14.33 -34.00
N PRO A 18 -10.41 -15.40 -33.54
CA PRO A 18 -9.94 -16.18 -32.39
C PRO A 18 -8.61 -16.92 -32.63
N GLU A 19 -8.16 -17.05 -33.88
CA GLU A 19 -6.96 -17.82 -34.23
C GLU A 19 -5.65 -17.18 -33.75
N ASN A 20 -5.56 -15.84 -33.70
CA ASN A 20 -4.34 -15.16 -33.22
C ASN A 20 -4.18 -15.18 -31.70
N ASN A 21 -5.22 -15.56 -30.92
CA ASN A 21 -5.15 -15.62 -29.47
C ASN A 21 -4.64 -16.96 -28.95
N VAL A 22 -4.81 -18.04 -29.69
CA VAL A 22 -4.39 -19.37 -29.24
C VAL A 22 -2.87 -19.50 -29.23
N GLU A 23 -2.19 -18.92 -30.22
CA GLU A 23 -0.72 -18.90 -30.25
C GLU A 23 -0.11 -18.04 -29.12
N ASP A 24 -0.68 -16.88 -28.82
CA ASP A 24 -0.20 -16.00 -27.74
C ASP A 24 -0.46 -16.62 -26.35
N VAL A 25 -1.60 -17.29 -26.17
CA VAL A 25 -1.94 -18.05 -24.95
C VAL A 25 -1.04 -19.29 -24.80
N LEU A 26 -0.79 -20.02 -25.90
CA LEU A 26 0.14 -21.16 -25.92
C LEU A 26 1.58 -20.70 -25.70
N LEU A 27 2.03 -19.59 -26.32
CA LEU A 27 3.36 -19.05 -26.13
C LEU A 27 3.56 -18.58 -24.68
N ARG A 28 2.56 -17.92 -24.12
CA ARG A 28 2.56 -17.55 -22.69
C ARG A 28 2.53 -18.76 -21.77
N ALA A 29 1.84 -19.83 -22.13
CA ALA A 29 1.82 -21.06 -21.36
C ALA A 29 3.15 -21.86 -21.45
N LEU A 30 3.84 -21.80 -22.60
CA LEU A 30 5.17 -22.40 -22.81
C LEU A 30 6.30 -21.59 -22.15
N ILE A 31 6.17 -20.27 -22.08
CA ILE A 31 7.12 -19.38 -21.37
C ILE A 31 6.88 -19.45 -19.85
N LYS A 32 5.70 -19.84 -19.41
CA LYS A 32 5.39 -20.14 -18.01
C LYS A 32 6.01 -21.49 -17.64
N GLY A 33 7.34 -21.51 -17.37
CA GLY A 33 7.85 -22.43 -16.37
C GLY A 33 6.98 -22.31 -15.10
N GLU A 34 6.87 -23.33 -14.29
CA GLU A 34 6.03 -23.31 -13.07
C GLU A 34 6.29 -22.03 -12.27
N GLN A 35 5.46 -21.04 -12.47
CA GLN A 35 5.52 -19.78 -11.71
C GLN A 35 4.78 -20.04 -10.40
N ILE A 36 5.37 -19.57 -9.32
CA ILE A 36 4.69 -19.61 -8.02
C ILE A 36 3.39 -18.82 -8.13
N ASP A 37 2.28 -19.45 -7.76
CA ASP A 37 0.99 -18.78 -7.67
C ASP A 37 0.90 -17.96 -6.36
N ARG A 38 -0.12 -17.08 -6.31
CA ARG A 38 -0.39 -16.24 -5.14
C ARG A 38 -0.58 -17.09 -3.87
N GLU A 39 -1.35 -18.18 -3.96
CA GLU A 39 -1.68 -19.01 -2.80
C GLU A 39 -0.43 -19.60 -2.18
N LYS A 40 0.46 -20.20 -2.99
CA LYS A 40 1.73 -20.74 -2.51
C LYS A 40 2.64 -19.67 -1.93
N ALA A 41 2.73 -18.49 -2.59
CA ALA A 41 3.54 -17.39 -2.10
C ALA A 41 3.05 -16.87 -0.73
N MET A 42 1.74 -16.79 -0.53
CA MET A 42 1.13 -16.34 0.72
C MET A 42 1.24 -17.36 1.86
N THR A 43 1.62 -18.61 1.60
CA THR A 43 1.94 -19.57 2.68
C THR A 43 3.30 -19.28 3.34
N VAL A 44 4.16 -18.49 2.70
CA VAL A 44 5.44 -18.06 3.29
C VAL A 44 5.18 -16.96 4.31
N PRO A 45 5.48 -17.15 5.62
CA PRO A 45 5.08 -16.20 6.66
C PRO A 45 5.63 -14.79 6.48
N SER A 46 6.85 -14.66 5.96
CA SER A 46 7.46 -13.35 5.68
C SER A 46 6.75 -12.61 4.54
N VAL A 47 6.25 -13.34 3.54
CA VAL A 47 5.50 -12.76 2.42
C VAL A 47 4.11 -12.33 2.89
N SER A 48 3.37 -13.25 3.53
CA SER A 48 2.03 -12.92 4.03
C SER A 48 2.04 -11.79 5.05
N GLY A 49 3.04 -11.77 5.96
CA GLY A 49 3.21 -10.69 6.92
C GLY A 49 3.51 -9.33 6.26
N ALA A 50 4.35 -9.31 5.23
CA ALA A 50 4.67 -8.10 4.48
C ALA A 50 3.44 -7.56 3.72
N VAL A 51 2.71 -8.44 3.04
CA VAL A 51 1.49 -8.08 2.30
C VAL A 51 0.41 -7.59 3.26
N ASP A 52 0.18 -8.30 4.37
CA ASP A 52 -0.82 -7.94 5.37
C ASP A 52 -0.52 -6.59 6.04
N LEU A 53 0.75 -6.32 6.35
CA LEU A 53 1.19 -5.04 6.89
C LEU A 53 0.89 -3.89 5.92
N ILE A 54 1.32 -3.99 4.66
CA ILE A 54 1.14 -2.93 3.67
C ILE A 54 -0.35 -2.74 3.35
N ALA A 55 -1.05 -3.82 3.04
CA ALA A 55 -2.46 -3.77 2.69
C ALA A 55 -3.34 -3.33 3.86
N GLY A 56 -3.06 -3.82 5.07
CA GLY A 56 -3.77 -3.43 6.29
C GLY A 56 -3.59 -1.96 6.63
N MET A 57 -2.37 -1.43 6.51
CA MET A 57 -2.11 -0.01 6.75
C MET A 57 -2.84 0.88 5.76
N ILE A 58 -2.80 0.56 4.45
CA ILE A 58 -3.51 1.33 3.43
C ILE A 58 -5.03 1.25 3.64
N ALA A 59 -5.54 0.06 3.94
CA ALA A 59 -6.97 -0.15 4.17
C ALA A 59 -7.51 0.61 5.40
N SER A 60 -6.68 0.79 6.43
CA SER A 60 -7.06 1.51 7.65
C SER A 60 -7.17 3.03 7.46
N MET A 61 -6.53 3.58 6.41
CA MET A 61 -6.61 5.01 6.12
C MET A 61 -7.96 5.37 5.50
N PRO A 62 -8.66 6.38 6.04
CA PRO A 62 -9.88 6.87 5.43
C PRO A 62 -9.58 7.63 4.14
N VAL A 63 -10.46 7.47 3.16
CA VAL A 63 -10.44 8.21 1.90
C VAL A 63 -11.36 9.41 2.03
N LYS A 64 -10.87 10.58 1.68
CA LYS A 64 -11.61 11.85 1.70
C LYS A 64 -11.73 12.41 0.29
N LEU A 65 -12.80 13.17 0.07
CA LEU A 65 -13.03 13.90 -1.17
C LEU A 65 -12.88 15.40 -0.90
N TYR A 66 -12.03 16.03 -1.68
CA TYR A 66 -11.78 17.46 -1.59
C TYR A 66 -12.21 18.17 -2.86
N ARG A 67 -12.62 19.45 -2.71
CA ARG A 67 -12.88 20.39 -3.81
C ARG A 67 -11.93 21.57 -3.72
N ARG A 68 -11.33 21.92 -4.86
CA ARG A 68 -10.54 23.14 -5.02
C ARG A 68 -11.46 24.29 -5.39
N ASN A 69 -11.50 25.32 -4.54
CA ASN A 69 -12.23 26.56 -4.81
C ASN A 69 -11.22 27.71 -4.82
N GLY A 70 -10.64 28.00 -5.99
CA GLY A 70 -9.56 28.97 -6.13
C GLY A 70 -8.30 28.54 -5.36
N LYS A 71 -7.95 29.26 -4.30
CA LYS A 71 -6.82 28.95 -3.41
C LYS A 71 -7.19 28.04 -2.23
N ASN A 72 -8.48 27.88 -1.97
CA ASN A 72 -8.97 27.11 -0.83
C ASN A 72 -9.24 25.66 -1.25
N ILE A 73 -9.03 24.76 -0.33
CA ILE A 73 -9.37 23.32 -0.46
C ILE A 73 -10.41 23.04 0.62
N GLU A 74 -11.57 22.54 0.20
CA GLU A 74 -12.69 22.23 1.08
C GLU A 74 -12.96 20.72 1.05
N GLU A 75 -13.13 20.10 2.21
CA GLU A 75 -13.51 18.69 2.33
C GLU A 75 -15.03 18.55 2.08
N ILE A 76 -15.40 17.59 1.22
CA ILE A 76 -16.80 17.20 0.97
C ILE A 76 -17.09 16.00 1.88
N THR A 77 -17.78 16.23 2.99
CA THR A 77 -18.00 15.22 4.04
C THR A 77 -19.14 14.25 3.72
N ASP A 78 -20.16 14.67 2.97
CA ASP A 78 -21.41 13.90 2.75
C ASP A 78 -21.45 13.21 1.37
N ASP A 79 -20.31 12.86 0.78
CA ASP A 79 -20.30 12.18 -0.51
C ASP A 79 -20.52 10.64 -0.32
N PRO A 80 -21.51 10.05 -1.01
CA PRO A 80 -21.78 8.61 -0.91
C PRO A 80 -20.59 7.74 -1.27
N ARG A 81 -19.70 8.17 -2.19
CA ARG A 81 -18.52 7.42 -2.61
C ARG A 81 -17.49 7.28 -1.49
N THR A 82 -17.30 8.36 -0.70
CA THR A 82 -16.40 8.31 0.47
C THR A 82 -17.00 7.45 1.59
N GLN A 83 -18.33 7.49 1.78
CA GLN A 83 -19.02 6.64 2.73
C GLN A 83 -18.86 5.16 2.36
N MET A 84 -18.99 4.80 1.07
CA MET A 84 -18.76 3.43 0.59
C MET A 84 -17.29 2.99 0.76
N LEU A 85 -16.32 3.83 0.41
CA LEU A 85 -14.90 3.50 0.53
C LEU A 85 -14.43 3.34 1.98
N ASN A 86 -15.12 3.97 2.94
CA ASN A 86 -14.76 3.92 4.36
C ASN A 86 -15.72 3.08 5.22
N GLY A 87 -16.85 2.69 4.70
CA GLY A 87 -17.89 1.97 5.43
C GLY A 87 -18.50 0.84 4.62
N ASP A 88 -19.82 0.91 4.39
CA ASP A 88 -20.58 -0.10 3.67
C ASP A 88 -20.49 0.13 2.15
N THR A 89 -19.91 -0.82 1.44
CA THR A 89 -19.72 -0.76 -0.03
C THR A 89 -20.96 -1.16 -0.82
N GLN A 90 -21.98 -1.67 -0.17
CA GLN A 90 -23.13 -2.37 -0.77
C GLN A 90 -22.77 -3.73 -1.40
N ASP A 91 -21.56 -4.22 -1.15
CA ASP A 91 -21.10 -5.58 -1.40
C ASP A 91 -21.16 -6.40 -0.09
N THR A 92 -20.74 -7.64 -0.12
CA THR A 92 -20.54 -8.48 1.08
C THR A 92 -19.33 -8.00 1.91
N LEU A 93 -18.41 -7.24 1.30
CA LEU A 93 -17.22 -6.69 1.92
C LEU A 93 -17.48 -5.23 2.36
N ASN A 94 -16.88 -4.84 3.47
CA ASN A 94 -16.84 -3.45 3.88
C ASN A 94 -15.71 -2.68 3.18
N GLY A 95 -15.67 -1.36 3.31
CA GLY A 95 -14.67 -0.50 2.66
C GLY A 95 -13.22 -0.80 3.08
N TYR A 96 -12.99 -1.29 4.29
CA TYR A 96 -11.67 -1.73 4.73
C TYR A 96 -11.23 -2.99 3.96
N GLU A 97 -12.08 -4.01 3.92
CA GLU A 97 -11.77 -5.26 3.23
C GLU A 97 -11.65 -5.08 1.72
N LEU A 98 -12.49 -4.23 1.12
CA LEU A 98 -12.38 -3.84 -0.27
C LEU A 98 -11.00 -3.26 -0.58
N LYS A 99 -10.56 -2.25 0.19
CA LYS A 99 -9.24 -1.61 0.00
C LYS A 99 -8.11 -2.61 0.22
N LYS A 100 -8.21 -3.45 1.27
CA LYS A 100 -7.21 -4.46 1.59
C LYS A 100 -7.03 -5.44 0.44
N ASN A 101 -8.11 -6.05 -0.05
CA ASN A 101 -8.07 -7.02 -1.14
C ASN A 101 -7.55 -6.40 -2.44
N MET A 102 -7.93 -5.17 -2.76
CA MET A 102 -7.40 -4.46 -3.93
C MET A 102 -5.88 -4.24 -3.86
N VAL A 103 -5.34 -3.94 -2.67
CA VAL A 103 -3.90 -3.76 -2.47
C VAL A 103 -3.17 -5.11 -2.50
N GLU A 104 -3.73 -6.16 -1.92
CA GLU A 104 -3.18 -7.51 -2.02
C GLU A 104 -3.07 -7.98 -3.47
N ASP A 105 -4.12 -7.74 -4.27
CA ASP A 105 -4.14 -8.06 -5.69
C ASP A 105 -3.17 -7.18 -6.51
N TYR A 106 -2.99 -5.93 -6.11
CA TYR A 106 -1.97 -5.05 -6.68
C TYR A 106 -0.56 -5.58 -6.45
N LEU A 107 -0.27 -6.06 -5.24
CA LEU A 107 1.05 -6.57 -4.87
C LEU A 107 1.32 -7.95 -5.48
N MET A 108 0.39 -8.88 -5.35
CA MET A 108 0.65 -10.29 -5.65
C MET A 108 0.04 -10.75 -6.98
N GLY A 109 -0.98 -10.06 -7.49
CA GLY A 109 -1.74 -10.43 -8.66
C GLY A 109 -1.49 -9.56 -9.89
N ARG A 110 -2.48 -9.50 -10.76
CA ARG A 110 -2.46 -8.67 -11.98
C ARG A 110 -3.08 -7.29 -11.79
N GLY A 111 -3.42 -6.93 -10.54
CA GLY A 111 -4.04 -5.68 -10.16
C GLY A 111 -5.32 -5.88 -9.36
N GLY A 112 -5.68 -4.88 -8.56
CA GLY A 112 -6.93 -4.83 -7.81
C GLY A 112 -8.03 -4.23 -8.68
N TYR A 113 -9.17 -4.90 -8.73
CA TYR A 113 -10.33 -4.49 -9.52
C TYR A 113 -11.56 -4.35 -8.64
N CYS A 114 -12.24 -3.22 -8.76
CA CYS A 114 -13.51 -2.97 -8.10
C CYS A 114 -14.52 -2.50 -9.14
N TYR A 115 -15.61 -3.24 -9.30
CA TYR A 115 -16.71 -2.86 -10.19
C TYR A 115 -17.52 -1.72 -9.55
N ILE A 116 -17.83 -0.71 -10.36
CA ILE A 116 -18.61 0.46 -9.95
C ILE A 116 -20.03 0.29 -10.48
N ASP A 117 -20.99 0.00 -9.61
CA ASP A 117 -22.40 0.04 -9.98
C ASP A 117 -22.86 1.49 -10.06
N ARG A 118 -23.17 1.94 -11.27
CA ARG A 118 -23.65 3.30 -11.54
C ARG A 118 -25.04 3.29 -12.13
N SER A 119 -25.89 4.13 -11.56
CA SER A 119 -27.16 4.51 -12.18
C SER A 119 -27.06 5.96 -12.66
N ARG A 120 -26.87 6.16 -13.96
CA ARG A 120 -26.54 7.45 -14.56
C ARG A 120 -25.20 8.00 -13.99
N ASN A 121 -25.27 9.05 -13.15
CA ASN A 121 -24.10 9.66 -12.51
C ASN A 121 -23.89 9.21 -11.07
N ASP A 122 -24.86 8.55 -10.46
CA ASP A 122 -24.83 8.17 -9.06
C ASP A 122 -24.20 6.78 -8.90
N VAL A 123 -23.22 6.68 -8.03
CA VAL A 123 -22.62 5.41 -7.62
C VAL A 123 -23.54 4.78 -6.57
N ARG A 124 -23.97 3.55 -6.81
CA ARG A 124 -24.85 2.77 -5.94
C ARG A 124 -24.13 1.76 -5.09
N GLY A 125 -23.00 1.23 -5.59
CA GLY A 125 -22.22 0.23 -4.90
C GLY A 125 -20.84 0.08 -5.52
N LEU A 126 -19.93 -0.47 -4.71
CA LEU A 126 -18.54 -0.79 -5.07
C LEU A 126 -18.33 -2.28 -4.79
N TYR A 127 -18.14 -3.09 -5.84
CA TYR A 127 -18.04 -4.53 -5.74
C TYR A 127 -16.62 -4.99 -6.04
N TYR A 128 -16.00 -5.68 -5.09
CA TYR A 128 -14.70 -6.30 -5.32
C TYR A 128 -14.81 -7.45 -6.32
N VAL A 129 -13.88 -7.50 -7.25
CA VAL A 129 -13.80 -8.62 -8.21
C VAL A 129 -12.39 -9.19 -8.15
N ASP A 130 -12.28 -10.44 -7.71
CA ASP A 130 -11.01 -11.16 -7.67
C ASP A 130 -10.41 -11.26 -9.08
N ASN A 131 -9.13 -10.96 -9.17
CA ASN A 131 -8.40 -10.97 -10.44
C ASN A 131 -8.33 -12.35 -11.11
N ILE A 132 -8.64 -13.44 -10.41
CA ILE A 132 -8.76 -14.80 -10.97
C ILE A 132 -9.89 -14.86 -12.00
N PHE A 133 -10.99 -14.13 -11.77
CA PHE A 133 -12.15 -14.11 -12.66
C PHE A 133 -12.00 -13.09 -13.79
N ILE A 134 -10.92 -12.29 -13.78
CA ILE A 134 -10.68 -11.21 -14.75
C ILE A 134 -9.74 -11.68 -15.85
N SER A 135 -10.13 -11.44 -17.07
CA SER A 135 -9.26 -11.47 -18.23
C SER A 135 -9.40 -10.19 -19.05
N VAL A 136 -8.34 -9.76 -19.69
CA VAL A 136 -8.32 -8.52 -20.48
C VAL A 136 -8.08 -8.84 -21.94
N MET A 137 -8.97 -8.36 -22.78
CA MET A 137 -8.86 -8.48 -24.23
C MET A 137 -8.42 -7.15 -24.83
N ARG A 138 -7.20 -7.13 -25.38
CA ARG A 138 -6.53 -5.92 -25.91
C ARG A 138 -6.75 -5.74 -27.40
N ASN A 139 -6.84 -4.48 -27.82
CA ASN A 139 -6.60 -4.09 -29.20
C ASN A 139 -5.11 -3.75 -29.35
N PHE A 140 -4.42 -4.43 -30.29
CA PHE A 140 -2.96 -4.31 -30.48
C PHE A 140 -2.48 -3.01 -31.12
N LYS A 141 -3.19 -1.89 -30.99
CA LYS A 141 -2.74 -0.58 -31.46
C LYS A 141 -1.80 0.06 -30.43
N PRO A 142 -0.51 0.29 -30.74
CA PRO A 142 0.46 0.76 -29.74
C PRO A 142 0.18 2.16 -29.19
N ILE A 143 -0.44 3.04 -30.00
CA ILE A 143 -0.71 4.44 -29.66
C ILE A 143 -2.10 4.57 -29.03
N TYR A 144 -3.12 4.07 -29.72
CA TYR A 144 -4.51 4.12 -29.26
C TYR A 144 -4.84 2.81 -28.55
N LYS A 145 -4.44 2.75 -27.28
CA LYS A 145 -4.65 1.58 -26.43
C LYS A 145 -6.13 1.48 -26.10
N ASP A 146 -6.74 0.41 -26.53
CA ASP A 146 -8.13 0.08 -26.23
C ASP A 146 -8.22 -1.37 -25.78
N PHE A 147 -9.06 -1.65 -24.78
CA PHE A 147 -9.25 -2.97 -24.23
C PHE A 147 -10.62 -3.08 -23.56
N VAL A 148 -11.05 -4.30 -23.36
CA VAL A 148 -12.24 -4.64 -22.59
C VAL A 148 -11.88 -5.62 -21.49
N ILE A 149 -12.59 -5.54 -20.41
CA ILE A 149 -12.44 -6.43 -19.24
C ILE A 149 -13.51 -7.51 -19.37
N LEU A 150 -13.09 -8.76 -19.27
CA LEU A 150 -13.98 -9.90 -19.22
C LEU A 150 -14.02 -10.43 -17.78
N VAL A 151 -15.19 -10.52 -17.21
CA VAL A 151 -15.45 -11.19 -15.93
C VAL A 151 -16.27 -12.44 -16.22
N GLU A 152 -15.70 -13.60 -15.98
CA GLU A 152 -16.33 -14.90 -16.32
C GLU A 152 -16.85 -14.98 -17.77
N GLY A 153 -16.16 -14.30 -18.70
CA GLY A 153 -16.53 -14.26 -20.11
C GLY A 153 -17.55 -13.17 -20.49
N GLN A 154 -18.12 -12.46 -19.53
CA GLN A 154 -18.98 -11.31 -19.79
C GLN A 154 -18.13 -10.05 -19.99
N GLN A 155 -18.45 -9.28 -21.02
CA GLN A 155 -17.69 -8.10 -21.43
C GLN A 155 -18.13 -6.84 -20.66
N TYR A 156 -17.14 -6.15 -20.12
CA TYR A 156 -17.27 -4.85 -19.44
C TYR A 156 -16.28 -3.83 -20.00
N TYR A 157 -16.61 -2.55 -19.81
CA TYR A 157 -15.75 -1.47 -20.24
C TYR A 157 -14.83 -1.01 -19.08
N PRO A 158 -13.62 -0.50 -19.40
CA PRO A 158 -12.63 -0.09 -18.39
C PRO A 158 -13.13 0.96 -17.38
N TRP A 159 -14.02 1.87 -17.79
CA TRP A 159 -14.60 2.91 -16.91
C TRP A 159 -15.62 2.41 -15.90
N GLN A 160 -16.01 1.14 -15.99
CA GLN A 160 -16.88 0.48 -15.01
C GLN A 160 -16.10 -0.08 -13.82
N PHE A 161 -14.78 0.03 -13.83
CA PHE A 161 -13.92 -0.48 -12.77
C PHE A 161 -12.98 0.57 -12.23
N ILE A 162 -12.78 0.59 -10.90
CA ILE A 162 -11.59 1.15 -10.29
C ILE A 162 -10.48 0.12 -10.47
N ARG A 163 -9.38 0.53 -11.10
CA ARG A 163 -8.27 -0.36 -11.45
C ARG A 163 -6.99 0.11 -10.80
N LEU A 164 -6.54 -0.64 -9.81
CA LEU A 164 -5.26 -0.41 -9.13
C LEU A 164 -4.22 -1.36 -9.73
N LEU A 165 -3.34 -0.83 -10.59
CA LEU A 165 -2.43 -1.61 -11.42
C LEU A 165 -0.97 -1.28 -11.10
N ARG A 166 -0.17 -2.34 -10.80
CA ARG A 166 1.26 -2.23 -10.55
C ARG A 166 2.05 -2.45 -11.85
N ASN A 167 3.03 -1.58 -12.13
CA ASN A 167 3.94 -1.71 -13.28
C ASN A 167 3.25 -1.96 -14.64
N SER A 168 2.04 -1.44 -14.83
CA SER A 168 1.31 -1.61 -16.07
C SER A 168 1.91 -0.80 -17.21
N LYS A 169 2.23 -1.45 -18.35
CA LYS A 169 2.75 -0.79 -19.56
C LYS A 169 1.63 -0.28 -20.46
N PHE A 170 0.46 -0.91 -20.42
CA PHE A 170 -0.66 -0.61 -21.31
C PHE A 170 -1.86 -0.02 -20.56
N GLY A 171 -1.86 -0.03 -19.24
CA GLY A 171 -2.96 0.45 -18.41
C GLY A 171 -4.15 -0.50 -18.32
N ASP A 172 -3.95 -1.75 -18.67
CA ASP A 172 -4.95 -2.81 -18.73
C ASP A 172 -4.77 -3.86 -17.63
N GLU A 173 -3.58 -4.45 -17.53
CA GLU A 173 -3.18 -5.39 -16.49
C GLU A 173 -1.90 -4.90 -15.80
N GLY A 174 -1.76 -5.21 -14.52
CA GLY A 174 -0.55 -5.00 -13.74
C GLY A 174 0.40 -6.20 -13.78
N ILE A 175 1.59 -6.01 -13.24
CA ILE A 175 2.59 -7.06 -13.02
C ILE A 175 2.82 -7.16 -11.52
N GLY A 176 2.26 -8.22 -10.90
CA GLY A 176 2.46 -8.47 -9.47
C GLY A 176 3.84 -9.06 -9.17
N LEU A 177 4.18 -9.08 -7.89
CA LEU A 177 5.46 -9.63 -7.40
C LEU A 177 5.63 -11.11 -7.71
N THR A 178 4.54 -11.88 -7.77
CA THR A 178 4.59 -13.31 -8.18
C THR A 178 5.15 -13.50 -9.59
N LEU A 179 4.93 -12.53 -10.49
CA LEU A 179 5.46 -12.55 -11.86
C LEU A 179 6.86 -11.94 -11.94
N GLU A 180 7.12 -10.87 -11.18
CA GLU A 180 8.36 -10.09 -11.28
C GLU A 180 9.51 -10.77 -10.55
N VAL A 181 9.27 -11.25 -9.33
CA VAL A 181 10.27 -11.89 -8.47
C VAL A 181 9.89 -13.33 -8.09
N GLY A 182 9.10 -14.01 -8.92
CA GLY A 182 8.54 -15.34 -8.67
C GLY A 182 9.57 -16.38 -8.26
N LYS A 183 10.79 -16.35 -8.83
CA LYS A 183 11.86 -17.27 -8.45
C LYS A 183 12.34 -17.11 -7.01
N ALA A 184 12.42 -15.88 -6.51
CA ALA A 184 12.79 -15.63 -5.12
C ALA A 184 11.71 -16.14 -4.16
N LEU A 185 10.43 -15.86 -4.49
CA LEU A 185 9.27 -16.35 -3.73
C LEU A 185 9.18 -17.90 -3.76
N GLU A 186 9.46 -18.51 -4.91
CA GLU A 186 9.51 -19.97 -5.05
C GLU A 186 10.63 -20.59 -4.21
N THR A 187 11.81 -19.96 -4.17
CA THR A 187 12.91 -20.40 -3.30
C THR A 187 12.51 -20.34 -1.84
N ALA A 188 11.85 -19.25 -1.41
CA ALA A 188 11.35 -19.11 -0.04
C ALA A 188 10.30 -20.18 0.29
N TYR A 189 9.37 -20.45 -0.61
CA TYR A 189 8.37 -21.51 -0.46
C TYR A 189 9.01 -22.89 -0.35
N ASN A 190 9.91 -23.24 -1.26
CA ASN A 190 10.60 -24.55 -1.25
C ASN A 190 11.46 -24.72 0.01
N THR A 191 12.07 -23.65 0.51
CA THR A 191 12.81 -23.67 1.78
C THR A 191 11.86 -23.98 2.95
N LEU A 192 10.67 -23.38 2.98
CA LEU A 192 9.65 -23.67 3.98
C LEU A 192 9.20 -25.14 3.92
N ILE A 193 8.93 -25.67 2.73
CA ILE A 193 8.53 -27.08 2.53
C ILE A 193 9.65 -28.02 2.96
N TYR A 194 10.90 -27.70 2.65
CA TYR A 194 12.06 -28.48 3.09
C TYR A 194 12.16 -28.51 4.63
N GLN A 195 12.03 -27.36 5.29
CA GLN A 195 12.03 -27.27 6.75
C GLN A 195 10.88 -28.07 7.38
N LEU A 196 9.68 -27.95 6.80
CA LEU A 196 8.51 -28.74 7.23
C LEU A 196 8.78 -30.24 7.10
N GLY A 197 9.43 -30.67 6.02
CA GLY A 197 9.84 -32.06 5.81
C GLY A 197 10.83 -32.54 6.87
N LEU A 198 11.80 -31.70 7.24
CA LEU A 198 12.76 -32.05 8.31
C LEU A 198 12.05 -32.19 9.66
N VAL A 199 11.15 -31.29 10.00
CA VAL A 199 10.39 -31.31 11.27
C VAL A 199 9.46 -32.53 11.31
N LYS A 200 8.71 -32.81 10.24
CA LYS A 200 7.81 -33.98 10.15
C LYS A 200 8.56 -35.33 10.28
N ASN A 201 9.77 -35.39 9.75
CA ASN A 201 10.59 -36.58 9.84
C ASN A 201 11.41 -36.64 11.13
N GLY A 202 11.06 -35.85 12.16
CA GLY A 202 11.67 -35.88 13.49
C GLY A 202 13.14 -35.43 13.51
N GLY A 203 13.58 -34.61 12.55
CA GLY A 203 14.99 -34.21 12.43
C GLY A 203 15.91 -35.37 12.15
N ASN A 204 15.39 -36.49 11.64
CA ASN A 204 16.11 -37.75 11.47
C ASN A 204 17.34 -37.54 10.62
N LYS A 205 18.48 -37.64 11.27
CA LYS A 205 19.78 -37.53 10.65
C LYS A 205 19.91 -38.60 9.59
N ARG A 206 20.07 -38.20 8.35
CA ARG A 206 20.40 -39.10 7.26
C ARG A 206 21.75 -39.72 7.56
N GLY A 207 21.85 -41.03 7.50
CA GLY A 207 23.11 -41.76 7.76
C GLY A 207 23.25 -42.92 6.83
N PHE A 208 24.43 -43.49 6.86
CA PHE A 208 24.76 -44.69 6.12
C PHE A 208 24.79 -45.88 7.07
N LEU A 209 24.12 -46.96 6.70
CA LEU A 209 24.31 -48.25 7.33
C LEU A 209 25.52 -48.96 6.69
N LYS A 210 26.58 -49.09 7.46
CA LYS A 210 27.75 -49.91 7.05
C LYS A 210 27.60 -51.31 7.57
N SER A 211 27.74 -52.28 6.69
CA SER A 211 27.88 -53.70 7.04
C SER A 211 29.31 -54.13 6.89
N LYS A 212 29.84 -54.86 7.87
CA LYS A 212 31.18 -55.50 7.80
C LYS A 212 31.19 -56.69 6.82
N ASN A 213 30.05 -57.33 6.61
CA ASN A 213 29.90 -58.48 5.72
C ASN A 213 29.03 -58.07 4.50
N LYS A 214 29.30 -58.76 3.37
CA LYS A 214 28.49 -58.58 2.15
C LYS A 214 27.09 -59.18 2.41
N LEU A 215 26.08 -58.31 2.37
CA LEU A 215 24.68 -58.71 2.48
C LEU A 215 24.19 -59.26 1.13
N ASP A 216 23.39 -60.32 1.17
CA ASP A 216 22.64 -60.80 0.02
C ASP A 216 21.47 -59.85 -0.31
N LYS A 217 20.86 -60.01 -1.48
CA LYS A 217 19.82 -59.10 -1.97
C LYS A 217 18.56 -59.11 -1.08
N GLU A 218 18.17 -60.29 -0.57
CA GLU A 218 17.00 -60.47 0.29
C GLU A 218 17.18 -59.76 1.63
N SER A 219 18.37 -59.95 2.27
CA SER A 219 18.71 -59.27 3.52
C SER A 219 18.79 -57.75 3.37
N MET A 220 19.28 -57.29 2.21
CA MET A 220 19.34 -55.85 1.91
C MET A 220 17.95 -55.21 1.72
N ASP A 221 17.03 -55.93 1.06
CA ASP A 221 15.68 -55.45 0.86
C ASP A 221 14.84 -55.52 2.16
N ALA A 222 15.02 -56.57 2.97
CA ALA A 222 14.43 -56.65 4.31
C ALA A 222 14.93 -55.53 5.23
N LEU A 223 16.22 -55.18 5.17
CA LEU A 223 16.82 -54.10 5.93
C LEU A 223 16.26 -52.72 5.49
N LYS A 224 16.08 -52.51 4.19
CA LYS A 224 15.45 -51.28 3.66
C LYS A 224 14.01 -51.13 4.12
N ILE A 225 13.24 -52.19 4.14
CA ILE A 225 11.85 -52.19 4.61
C ILE A 225 11.80 -51.90 6.12
N ALA A 226 12.61 -52.61 6.92
CA ALA A 226 12.71 -52.39 8.36
C ALA A 226 13.12 -50.91 8.67
N TRP A 227 14.13 -50.43 7.95
CA TRP A 227 14.60 -49.05 8.08
C TRP A 227 13.51 -48.02 7.72
N ARG A 228 12.78 -48.23 6.62
CA ARG A 228 11.67 -47.37 6.21
C ARG A 228 10.53 -47.35 7.24
N ASN A 229 10.19 -48.52 7.80
CA ASN A 229 9.15 -48.63 8.81
C ASN A 229 9.54 -47.89 10.11
N LEU A 230 10.78 -47.97 10.48
CA LEU A 230 11.35 -47.32 11.67
C LEU A 230 11.33 -45.77 11.53
N TYR A 231 11.60 -45.28 10.33
CA TYR A 231 11.54 -43.83 10.04
C TYR A 231 10.12 -43.31 9.87
N ASN A 232 9.13 -44.18 9.60
CA ASN A 232 7.73 -43.79 9.47
C ASN A 232 6.96 -43.90 10.80
N ASN A 233 7.45 -44.62 11.80
CA ASN A 233 6.84 -44.75 13.12
C ASN A 233 7.55 -43.83 14.12
N ASN A 234 6.91 -42.73 14.50
CA ASN A 234 7.42 -41.81 15.49
C ASN A 234 7.39 -42.31 16.94
N GLU A 235 6.95 -43.56 17.18
CA GLU A 235 6.74 -44.07 18.53
C GLU A 235 7.95 -44.85 19.08
N GLU A 236 8.86 -45.32 18.23
CA GLU A 236 10.06 -46.07 18.65
C GLU A 236 11.35 -45.29 18.37
N ASN A 237 11.89 -44.66 19.39
CA ASN A 237 13.13 -43.86 19.30
C ASN A 237 14.44 -44.64 19.37
N VAL A 238 14.40 -45.98 19.40
CA VAL A 238 15.60 -46.81 19.58
C VAL A 238 15.72 -47.81 18.46
N VAL A 239 16.82 -47.71 17.71
CA VAL A 239 17.20 -48.68 16.67
C VAL A 239 18.15 -49.68 17.26
N ILE A 240 17.76 -50.95 17.33
CA ILE A 240 18.66 -52.06 17.68
C ILE A 240 19.32 -52.56 16.42
N LEU A 241 20.62 -52.30 16.26
CA LEU A 241 21.42 -52.80 15.15
C LEU A 241 22.02 -54.19 15.52
N ASN A 242 21.87 -55.14 14.64
CA ASN A 242 22.42 -56.45 14.82
C ASN A 242 23.95 -56.46 14.60
N ASN A 243 24.66 -57.44 15.17
CA ASN A 243 26.13 -57.56 15.10
C ASN A 243 26.66 -57.45 13.65
N GLY A 244 27.49 -56.43 13.41
CA GLY A 244 28.11 -56.19 12.11
C GLY A 244 27.50 -55.04 11.30
N LEU A 245 26.45 -54.38 11.82
CA LEU A 245 25.89 -53.17 11.25
C LEU A 245 26.31 -51.96 12.10
N GLU A 246 26.88 -50.94 11.49
CA GLU A 246 27.23 -49.66 12.12
C GLU A 246 26.44 -48.55 11.42
N PHE A 247 25.78 -47.72 12.21
CA PHE A 247 25.17 -46.51 11.70
C PHE A 247 26.21 -45.38 11.74
N GLN A 248 26.51 -44.83 10.60
CA GLN A 248 27.36 -43.66 10.47
C GLN A 248 26.48 -42.47 10.12
N GLU A 249 26.34 -41.52 11.05
CA GLU A 249 25.65 -40.27 10.78
C GLU A 249 26.34 -39.51 9.63
N ALA A 250 25.57 -39.05 8.66
CA ALA A 250 26.02 -38.01 7.76
C ALA A 250 26.03 -36.72 8.61
N SER A 251 27.21 -36.13 8.84
CA SER A 251 27.36 -34.97 9.71
C SER A 251 26.45 -33.80 9.24
N ASN A 252 25.40 -33.50 10.00
CA ASN A 252 24.39 -32.49 9.67
C ASN A 252 24.50 -31.21 10.50
N SER A 253 25.48 -31.07 11.38
CA SER A 253 25.60 -29.86 12.22
C SER A 253 25.80 -28.56 11.41
N SER A 254 26.40 -28.64 10.22
CA SER A 254 26.55 -27.49 9.32
C SER A 254 25.25 -27.15 8.57
N VAL A 255 24.37 -28.11 8.32
CA VAL A 255 23.12 -27.92 7.59
C VAL A 255 22.08 -27.17 8.44
N GLU A 256 22.01 -27.45 9.74
CA GLU A 256 21.09 -26.77 10.65
C GLU A 256 21.48 -25.29 10.87
N MET A 257 22.77 -24.99 11.03
CA MET A 257 23.29 -23.62 11.09
C MET A 257 23.04 -22.87 9.78
N GLN A 258 23.29 -23.50 8.64
CA GLN A 258 23.04 -22.91 7.32
C GLN A 258 21.55 -22.64 7.07
N LEU A 259 20.64 -23.46 7.62
CA LEU A 259 19.19 -23.22 7.50
C LEU A 259 18.72 -21.97 8.23
N ASP A 260 19.28 -21.69 9.42
CA ASP A 260 18.92 -20.47 10.16
C ASP A 260 19.48 -19.19 9.49
N GLU A 261 20.72 -19.26 9.00
CA GLU A 261 21.32 -18.17 8.22
C GLU A 261 20.56 -17.92 6.91
N ASN A 262 20.20 -18.99 6.18
CA ASN A 262 19.40 -18.89 4.97
C ASN A 262 18.02 -18.28 5.24
N LYS A 263 17.38 -18.65 6.36
CA LYS A 263 16.09 -18.08 6.75
C LYS A 263 16.19 -16.57 7.00
N LYS A 264 17.21 -16.11 7.71
CA LYS A 264 17.46 -14.67 7.94
C LYS A 264 17.75 -13.94 6.64
N THR A 265 18.52 -14.54 5.74
CA THR A 265 18.83 -13.97 4.43
C THR A 265 17.57 -13.85 3.58
N LEU A 266 16.75 -14.90 3.49
CA LEU A 266 15.48 -14.90 2.77
C LEU A 266 14.50 -13.87 3.34
N GLN A 267 14.42 -13.74 4.68
CA GLN A 267 13.62 -12.70 5.32
C GLN A 267 14.09 -11.31 4.86
N SER A 268 15.39 -11.03 4.92
CA SER A 268 15.95 -9.75 4.48
C SER A 268 15.75 -9.48 2.98
N GLU A 269 15.77 -10.51 2.14
CA GLU A 269 15.46 -10.38 0.71
C GLU A 269 13.99 -10.05 0.48
N ILE A 270 13.08 -10.70 1.21
CA ILE A 270 11.64 -10.42 1.15
C ILE A 270 11.36 -9.01 1.65
N ASP A 271 11.96 -8.59 2.76
CA ASP A 271 11.82 -7.23 3.27
C ASP A 271 12.23 -6.19 2.22
N LYS A 272 13.34 -6.43 1.50
CA LYS A 272 13.78 -5.56 0.39
C LYS A 272 12.83 -5.55 -0.80
N ILE A 273 12.24 -6.70 -1.16
CA ILE A 273 11.26 -6.81 -2.25
C ILE A 273 10.02 -5.98 -1.96
N PHE A 274 9.59 -5.97 -0.69
CA PHE A 274 8.43 -5.19 -0.23
C PHE A 274 8.79 -3.78 0.26
N HIS A 275 10.08 -3.39 0.22
CA HIS A 275 10.58 -2.12 0.75
C HIS A 275 10.24 -1.90 2.23
N ILE A 276 10.29 -3.00 3.01
CA ILE A 276 10.04 -2.95 4.46
C ILE A 276 11.38 -2.78 5.18
N HIS A 277 11.43 -1.81 6.07
CA HIS A 277 12.55 -1.53 6.96
C HIS A 277 12.11 -1.79 8.40
N PRO A 278 12.42 -2.97 8.98
CA PRO A 278 11.89 -3.36 10.30
C PRO A 278 12.21 -2.36 11.41
N ASP A 279 13.36 -1.69 11.31
CA ASP A 279 13.86 -0.74 12.32
C ASP A 279 13.41 0.72 12.06
N ASP A 280 12.84 1.01 10.89
CA ASP A 280 12.45 2.36 10.50
C ASP A 280 11.08 2.40 9.83
N PHE A 281 10.08 2.74 10.65
CA PHE A 281 8.70 2.89 10.20
C PHE A 281 8.53 3.95 9.11
N TRP A 282 9.23 5.10 9.24
CA TRP A 282 9.05 6.20 8.30
C TRP A 282 9.63 5.90 6.92
N VAL A 283 10.76 5.19 6.88
CA VAL A 283 11.33 4.72 5.61
C VAL A 283 10.40 3.71 4.97
N THR A 284 9.89 2.73 5.74
CA THR A 284 8.88 1.77 5.26
C THR A 284 7.64 2.49 4.72
N PHE A 285 7.10 3.45 5.45
CA PHE A 285 5.95 4.23 5.00
C PHE A 285 6.22 4.94 3.68
N LYS A 286 7.37 5.62 3.55
CA LYS A 286 7.75 6.40 2.38
C LYS A 286 8.01 5.53 1.15
N GLU A 287 8.63 4.37 1.33
CA GLU A 287 9.08 3.52 0.22
C GLU A 287 8.06 2.44 -0.17
N ALA A 288 7.40 1.81 0.82
CA ALA A 288 6.44 0.76 0.57
C ALA A 288 5.00 1.26 0.42
N ILE A 289 4.53 2.17 1.31
CA ILE A 289 3.12 2.50 1.46
C ILE A 289 2.73 3.72 0.63
N TYR A 290 3.47 4.82 0.74
CA TYR A 290 3.14 6.07 0.08
C TYR A 290 3.02 5.99 -1.44
N PRO A 291 3.88 5.25 -2.19
CA PRO A 291 3.72 5.09 -3.63
C PRO A 291 2.42 4.36 -4.00
N ILE A 292 2.01 3.38 -3.20
CA ILE A 292 0.77 2.64 -3.42
C ILE A 292 -0.45 3.53 -3.13
N LEU A 293 -0.39 4.35 -2.07
CA LEU A 293 -1.43 5.35 -1.80
C LEU A 293 -1.63 6.28 -2.99
N LYS A 294 -0.54 6.82 -3.54
CA LYS A 294 -0.62 7.72 -4.70
C LYS A 294 -1.13 7.02 -5.96
N ALA A 295 -0.79 5.75 -6.15
CA ALA A 295 -1.35 4.93 -7.23
C ALA A 295 -2.87 4.71 -7.03
N PHE A 296 -3.30 4.47 -5.79
CA PHE A 296 -4.71 4.25 -5.48
C PHE A 296 -5.51 5.56 -5.62
N GLU A 297 -5.01 6.68 -5.11
CA GLU A 297 -5.61 8.00 -5.34
C GLU A 297 -5.76 8.31 -6.83
N ALA A 298 -4.72 8.03 -7.62
CA ALA A 298 -4.78 8.21 -9.06
C ALA A 298 -5.83 7.32 -9.73
N ALA A 299 -6.01 6.07 -9.26
CA ALA A 299 -7.04 5.17 -9.74
C ALA A 299 -8.45 5.66 -9.38
N LEU A 300 -8.68 6.11 -8.14
CA LEU A 300 -9.94 6.69 -7.70
C LEU A 300 -10.28 7.94 -8.50
N ASN A 301 -9.33 8.84 -8.66
CA ASN A 301 -9.51 10.11 -9.40
C ASN A 301 -9.77 9.88 -10.89
N ARG A 302 -9.19 8.84 -11.48
CA ARG A 302 -9.40 8.48 -12.88
C ARG A 302 -10.77 7.84 -13.12
N ASP A 303 -11.14 6.86 -12.26
CA ASP A 303 -12.23 5.93 -12.56
C ASP A 303 -13.53 6.25 -11.79
N LEU A 304 -13.44 6.84 -10.58
CA LEU A 304 -14.60 7.10 -9.72
C LEU A 304 -15.17 8.51 -9.88
N LEU A 305 -14.35 9.51 -10.21
CA LEU A 305 -14.83 10.86 -10.50
C LEU A 305 -15.53 10.92 -11.85
N LEU A 306 -16.57 11.76 -11.92
CA LEU A 306 -17.19 12.14 -13.18
C LEU A 306 -16.28 13.12 -13.95
N GLU A 307 -16.36 13.12 -15.28
CA GLU A 307 -15.53 14.02 -16.11
C GLU A 307 -15.67 15.51 -15.72
N LYS A 308 -16.88 15.94 -15.32
CA LYS A 308 -17.15 17.31 -14.87
C LYS A 308 -16.52 17.65 -13.51
N GLU A 309 -16.15 16.63 -12.71
CA GLU A 309 -15.58 16.80 -11.37
C GLU A 309 -14.05 16.78 -11.39
N LYS A 310 -13.43 16.16 -12.41
CA LYS A 310 -11.97 15.96 -12.50
C LYS A 310 -11.14 17.26 -12.50
N GLY A 311 -11.78 18.41 -12.84
CA GLY A 311 -11.11 19.71 -12.77
C GLY A 311 -10.92 20.23 -11.36
N ASP A 312 -11.94 20.02 -10.52
CA ASP A 312 -12.06 20.71 -9.23
C ASP A 312 -11.99 19.74 -8.04
N CYS A 313 -12.37 18.47 -8.21
CA CYS A 313 -12.44 17.50 -7.12
C CYS A 313 -11.32 16.47 -7.21
N PHE A 314 -10.90 15.95 -6.04
CA PHE A 314 -9.94 14.86 -5.95
C PHE A 314 -10.12 14.05 -4.66
N PHE A 315 -9.91 12.74 -4.77
CA PHE A 315 -9.80 11.84 -3.62
C PHE A 315 -8.37 11.83 -3.10
N GLU A 316 -8.25 11.81 -1.78
CA GLU A 316 -6.97 11.70 -1.08
C GLU A 316 -7.13 10.82 0.17
N PHE A 317 -6.11 10.03 0.50
CA PHE A 317 -6.08 9.29 1.74
C PHE A 317 -5.66 10.19 2.91
N ASP A 318 -6.40 10.13 4.01
CA ASP A 318 -6.01 10.84 5.22
C ASP A 318 -4.94 10.07 5.99
N VAL A 319 -3.69 10.45 5.75
CA VAL A 319 -2.53 9.86 6.41
C VAL A 319 -2.32 10.35 7.85
N LYS A 320 -3.07 11.37 8.29
CA LYS A 320 -2.90 12.00 9.60
C LYS A 320 -3.12 11.01 10.75
N GLU A 321 -3.99 10.01 10.56
CA GLU A 321 -4.25 9.00 11.59
C GLU A 321 -3.05 8.11 11.89
N ILE A 322 -2.23 7.79 10.89
CA ILE A 322 -1.00 6.98 11.08
C ILE A 322 0.08 7.77 11.79
N VAL A 323 0.18 9.07 11.47
CA VAL A 323 1.11 9.99 12.13
C VAL A 323 0.76 10.16 13.61
N LYS A 324 -0.49 9.89 14.01
CA LYS A 324 -0.94 9.96 15.41
C LYS A 324 -0.32 8.88 16.34
N ALA A 325 0.43 7.93 15.83
CA ALA A 325 0.88 6.76 16.60
C ALA A 325 1.81 7.11 17.77
N ASN A 326 2.61 8.19 17.69
CA ASN A 326 3.46 8.63 18.80
C ASN A 326 2.90 9.89 19.47
N ILE A 327 2.20 9.69 20.58
CA ILE A 327 1.59 10.79 21.35
C ILE A 327 2.62 11.86 21.73
N LEU A 328 3.82 11.46 22.16
CA LEU A 328 4.85 12.40 22.62
C LEU A 328 5.34 13.30 21.48
N GLU A 329 5.68 12.71 20.34
CA GLU A 329 6.13 13.46 19.16
C GLU A 329 5.05 14.39 18.64
N ARG A 330 3.81 13.92 18.64
CA ARG A 330 2.65 14.70 18.21
C ARG A 330 2.42 15.93 19.11
N TYR A 331 2.42 15.74 20.42
CA TYR A 331 2.28 16.87 21.35
C TYR A 331 3.47 17.83 21.30
N GLN A 332 4.69 17.35 21.03
CA GLN A 332 5.83 18.21 20.77
C GLN A 332 5.65 19.01 19.48
N ALA A 333 5.16 18.37 18.40
CA ALA A 333 4.85 19.06 17.16
C ALA A 333 3.76 20.12 17.34
N TYR A 334 2.69 19.82 18.09
CA TYR A 334 1.63 20.81 18.42
C TYR A 334 2.17 21.98 19.24
N LYS A 335 3.06 21.71 20.19
CA LYS A 335 3.71 22.76 20.97
C LYS A 335 4.51 23.69 20.05
N LEU A 336 5.33 23.15 19.17
CA LEU A 336 6.11 23.93 18.20
C LEU A 336 5.20 24.69 17.21
N ALA A 337 4.13 24.06 16.72
CA ALA A 337 3.19 24.69 15.81
C ALA A 337 2.41 25.86 16.47
N LYS A 338 2.02 25.70 17.75
CA LYS A 338 1.39 26.75 18.55
C LYS A 338 2.35 27.89 18.85
N GLU A 339 3.59 27.59 19.28
CA GLU A 339 4.64 28.57 19.58
C GLU A 339 5.07 29.34 18.31
N GLY A 340 5.11 28.66 17.17
CA GLY A 340 5.42 29.26 15.86
C GLY A 340 4.27 30.00 15.20
N GLY A 341 3.07 30.02 15.81
CA GLY A 341 1.89 30.69 15.24
C GLY A 341 1.30 30.03 14.01
N PHE A 342 1.56 28.70 13.79
CA PHE A 342 1.04 27.96 12.63
C PHE A 342 -0.29 27.27 12.86
N MET A 343 -0.69 27.04 14.14
CA MET A 343 -1.92 26.34 14.49
C MET A 343 -2.67 27.03 15.62
N LEU A 344 -3.99 27.08 15.48
CA LEU A 344 -4.90 27.50 16.53
C LEU A 344 -5.06 26.42 17.61
N VAL A 345 -5.35 26.83 18.84
CA VAL A 345 -5.57 25.88 19.93
C VAL A 345 -6.79 25.00 19.66
N ASN A 346 -7.85 25.54 19.06
CA ASN A 346 -9.04 24.78 18.71
C ASN A 346 -8.80 23.83 17.54
N GLU A 347 -7.89 24.12 16.60
CA GLU A 347 -7.47 23.17 15.58
C GLU A 347 -6.75 21.97 16.20
N ILE A 348 -5.87 22.20 17.17
CA ILE A 348 -5.20 21.11 17.92
C ILE A 348 -6.24 20.28 18.67
N ARG A 349 -7.21 20.90 19.32
CA ARG A 349 -8.31 20.21 20.03
C ARG A 349 -9.13 19.36 19.07
N ARG A 350 -9.46 19.91 17.89
CA ARG A 350 -10.21 19.18 16.85
C ARG A 350 -9.43 17.97 16.34
N ASN A 351 -8.13 18.12 16.13
CA ASN A 351 -7.26 17.01 15.70
C ASN A 351 -7.18 15.89 16.74
N GLU A 352 -7.40 16.21 18.02
CA GLU A 352 -7.45 15.23 19.13
C GLU A 352 -8.88 14.79 19.50
N ASN A 353 -9.88 15.10 18.66
CA ASN A 353 -11.31 14.83 18.91
C ASN A 353 -11.83 15.43 20.23
N LEU A 354 -11.27 16.57 20.64
CA LEU A 354 -11.71 17.32 21.80
C LEU A 354 -12.65 18.46 21.37
N ASN A 355 -13.66 18.76 22.20
CA ASN A 355 -14.58 19.87 21.93
C ASN A 355 -13.84 21.19 21.87
N GLU A 356 -14.24 22.07 20.95
CA GLU A 356 -13.75 23.43 20.87
C GLU A 356 -14.11 24.22 22.13
N ILE A 357 -13.26 25.15 22.50
CA ILE A 357 -13.50 26.07 23.63
C ILE A 357 -13.61 27.48 23.04
N PRO A 358 -14.72 28.21 23.32
CA PRO A 358 -14.86 29.59 22.88
C PRO A 358 -13.70 30.47 23.33
N GLY A 359 -13.19 31.33 22.46
CA GLY A 359 -12.08 32.23 22.76
C GLY A 359 -10.68 31.61 22.65
N LEU A 360 -10.55 30.34 22.21
CA LEU A 360 -9.24 29.71 21.96
C LEU A 360 -8.86 29.63 20.46
N ASN A 361 -9.57 30.38 19.60
CA ASN A 361 -9.16 30.55 18.20
C ASN A 361 -8.12 31.67 18.08
N VAL A 362 -7.04 31.53 18.85
CA VAL A 362 -5.97 32.53 18.93
C VAL A 362 -4.64 31.95 18.44
N LEU A 363 -3.92 32.73 17.63
CA LEU A 363 -2.57 32.46 17.21
C LEU A 363 -1.58 33.30 18.04
N ASN A 364 -0.42 32.73 18.35
CA ASN A 364 0.71 33.46 18.91
C ASN A 364 1.51 34.08 17.76
N VAL A 365 1.47 35.42 17.66
CA VAL A 365 2.12 36.16 16.55
C VAL A 365 3.24 37.02 17.12
N GLY A 366 4.43 36.44 17.28
CA GLY A 366 5.67 37.20 17.48
C GLY A 366 6.20 37.35 18.91
N LEU A 367 7.30 38.07 19.00
CA LEU A 367 8.05 38.40 20.21
C LEU A 367 7.23 39.31 21.14
N GLY A 368 6.66 38.78 22.19
CA GLY A 368 5.91 39.54 23.18
C GLY A 368 4.50 39.00 23.44
N ALA A 369 4.21 37.78 22.99
CA ALA A 369 2.93 37.11 23.20
C ALA A 369 1.71 37.88 22.62
N VAL A 370 1.87 38.50 21.46
CA VAL A 370 0.73 39.06 20.72
C VAL A 370 -0.17 37.93 20.27
N LEU A 371 -1.41 37.98 20.70
CA LEU A 371 -2.43 36.98 20.37
C LEU A 371 -3.33 37.57 19.24
N TYR A 372 -3.46 36.82 18.17
CA TYR A 372 -4.42 37.10 17.12
C TYR A 372 -5.67 36.23 17.30
N ASP A 373 -6.81 36.87 17.51
CA ASP A 373 -8.10 36.20 17.58
C ASP A 373 -8.68 36.10 16.16
N ALA A 374 -8.78 34.88 15.65
CA ALA A 374 -9.26 34.61 14.29
C ALA A 374 -10.79 34.84 14.14
N ASP A 375 -11.56 34.79 15.24
CA ASP A 375 -13.02 34.99 15.21
C ASP A 375 -13.38 36.47 15.15
N THR A 376 -12.59 37.32 15.82
CA THR A 376 -12.84 38.76 15.89
C THR A 376 -11.89 39.60 15.03
N GLU A 377 -10.90 38.93 14.36
CA GLU A 377 -9.86 39.57 13.55
C GLU A 377 -9.07 40.66 14.29
N LYS A 378 -8.88 40.49 15.61
CA LYS A 378 -8.19 41.47 16.46
C LYS A 378 -6.88 40.91 17.02
N TYR A 379 -5.92 41.81 17.18
CA TYR A 379 -4.66 41.51 17.88
C TYR A 379 -4.81 42.00 19.32
N TYR A 380 -4.44 41.14 20.26
CA TYR A 380 -4.39 41.45 21.69
C TYR A 380 -2.94 41.34 22.17
N THR A 381 -2.45 42.41 22.78
CA THR A 381 -1.12 42.50 23.36
C THR A 381 -1.23 42.48 24.88
N PRO A 382 -0.98 41.31 25.56
CA PRO A 382 -1.17 41.19 27.01
C PRO A 382 -0.33 42.16 27.84
N ASN A 383 0.87 42.55 27.36
CA ASN A 383 1.77 43.43 28.07
C ASN A 383 1.27 44.86 28.15
N THR A 384 0.42 45.32 27.23
CA THR A 384 -0.11 46.65 27.16
C THR A 384 -1.62 46.69 27.41
N ASP A 385 -2.26 45.52 27.57
CA ASP A 385 -3.71 45.35 27.70
C ASP A 385 -4.49 46.06 26.57
N THR A 386 -3.94 46.05 25.35
CA THR A 386 -4.51 46.70 24.18
C THR A 386 -5.02 45.70 23.16
N ALA A 387 -6.22 45.92 22.61
CA ALA A 387 -6.78 45.19 21.49
C ALA A 387 -6.88 46.11 20.27
N THR A 388 -6.24 45.74 19.17
CA THR A 388 -6.24 46.52 17.91
C THR A 388 -6.65 45.67 16.74
N SER A 389 -7.37 46.21 15.78
CA SER A 389 -7.65 45.60 14.48
C SER A 389 -6.71 46.18 13.42
N LEU A 390 -6.23 45.32 12.51
CA LEU A 390 -5.50 45.79 11.32
C LEU A 390 -6.53 46.38 10.34
N THR A 391 -6.87 47.70 10.54
CA THR A 391 -7.53 48.51 9.53
C THR A 391 -6.46 49.37 8.85
N ASP A 392 -6.70 49.80 7.60
CA ASP A 392 -5.74 50.61 6.85
C ASP A 392 -5.31 51.86 7.63
N GLU A 393 -6.24 52.48 8.39
CA GLU A 393 -5.93 53.63 9.29
C GLU A 393 -4.95 53.24 10.44
N ASN A 394 -5.00 52.00 10.94
CA ASN A 394 -4.12 51.58 12.02
C ASN A 394 -2.74 51.18 11.50
N ILE A 395 -2.65 50.74 10.25
CA ILE A 395 -1.38 50.42 9.57
C ILE A 395 -0.64 51.75 9.28
N GLU A 396 -1.33 52.78 8.79
CA GLU A 396 -0.71 54.10 8.57
C GLU A 396 -0.17 54.71 9.87
N LYS A 397 -0.90 54.65 10.99
CA LYS A 397 -0.43 55.13 12.29
C LYS A 397 0.80 54.39 12.79
N VAL A 398 0.87 53.06 12.63
CA VAL A 398 2.03 52.25 13.04
C VAL A 398 3.27 52.56 12.18
N ILE A 399 3.05 52.95 10.91
CA ILE A 399 4.15 53.38 10.03
C ILE A 399 4.63 54.77 10.42
N GLU A 400 3.69 55.72 10.66
CA GLU A 400 4.01 57.08 11.12
C GLU A 400 4.75 57.09 12.48
N ASP A 401 4.27 56.29 13.47
CA ASP A 401 4.96 56.16 14.77
C ASP A 401 6.39 55.59 14.64
N LYS A 402 6.62 54.61 13.74
CA LYS A 402 7.96 54.07 13.46
C LYS A 402 8.88 55.07 12.74
N GLU A 403 8.33 55.88 11.85
CA GLU A 403 9.12 56.96 11.20
C GLU A 403 9.50 58.07 12.20
N ILE A 404 8.64 58.35 13.18
CA ILE A 404 8.94 59.32 14.26
C ILE A 404 10.02 58.78 15.19
N ASP A 405 9.95 57.52 15.62
CA ASP A 405 10.96 56.86 16.49
C ASP A 405 12.32 56.76 15.79
N THR A 406 12.37 56.45 14.50
CA THR A 406 13.62 56.43 13.72
C THR A 406 14.20 57.81 13.52
N ALA A 407 13.34 58.85 13.41
CA ALA A 407 13.79 60.24 13.32
C ALA A 407 14.36 60.76 14.66
N PHE A 408 13.78 60.32 15.79
CA PHE A 408 14.28 60.63 17.13
C PHE A 408 15.64 59.95 17.43
N GLU A 409 15.82 58.69 17.06
CA GLU A 409 17.10 57.98 17.22
C GLU A 409 18.20 58.57 16.34
N GLN A 410 17.90 59.06 15.15
CA GLN A 410 18.87 59.73 14.28
C GLN A 410 19.22 61.15 14.75
N SER A 411 18.29 61.84 15.42
CA SER A 411 18.56 63.18 15.99
C SER A 411 19.33 63.13 17.33
N GLY A 412 19.20 62.03 18.09
CA GLY A 412 19.92 61.81 19.34
C GLY A 412 21.44 61.50 19.15
N ASN A 413 21.78 60.88 18.02
CA ASN A 413 23.20 60.54 17.71
C ASN A 413 23.99 61.66 17.05
N SER A 414 23.39 62.78 16.75
CA SER A 414 24.09 63.97 16.19
C SER A 414 24.43 65.08 17.23
N ALA A 415 24.15 64.81 18.53
CA ALA A 415 24.42 65.75 19.61
C ALA A 415 25.61 65.37 20.52
N GLU A 416 26.29 64.23 20.25
CA GLU A 416 27.54 63.86 20.92
C GLU A 416 28.65 63.61 19.86
N GLY A 417 29.13 64.69 19.29
CA GLY A 417 30.26 64.71 18.39
C GLY A 417 31.10 66.00 18.56
#